data_e5a67892316244030639f51e5f877bef
#
_entry.id   e5a67892316244030639f51e5f877bef
#
_cell.length_a   1.000
_cell.length_b   1.000
_cell.length_c   1.000
_cell.angle_alpha   90.00
_cell.angle_beta   90.00
_cell.angle_gamma   90.00
#
_symmetry.space_group_name_H-M   'P 1'
#
loop_
_entity.id
_entity.type
_entity.pdbx_description
1 polymer ?
#
loop_
_entity_poly.entity_id
_entity_poly.type
_entity_poly.pdbx_seq_one_letter_code
_entity_poly.pdbx_strand_id
1 'polypeptide(L)'
;MSTLKRSVAIPFLLYNYLMKLCIFSGTFNPIHNAHIKMAEYVLENYGFDKIIFIPAYKPPHKDYQDNMCIHRYNMVKLAIQNNPKFEISDIEYKNEGKSYSYLTALELYKQYDIDGKINFIIGTDAFEKIETWYETDKFKKLVDFIVFIRENEPVNFNDLRKKGYNFEFAKMNFVDISSTCLLYTSPS
;
A
#
# COMPACT_ATOMS: atom_id res chain seq x y z
N MET A 1 -43.85 30.28 -37.71
CA MET A 1 -42.39 30.05 -37.87
C MET A 1 -41.80 29.90 -36.48
N SER A 2 -41.63 28.67 -36.01
CA SER A 2 -41.07 28.34 -34.68
C SER A 2 -39.64 27.90 -34.86
N THR A 3 -38.71 28.69 -34.31
CA THR A 3 -37.27 28.39 -34.31
C THR A 3 -36.96 27.38 -33.23
N LEU A 4 -36.70 26.14 -33.60
CA LEU A 4 -36.13 25.12 -32.71
C LEU A 4 -34.70 25.53 -32.33
N LYS A 5 -34.50 25.88 -31.06
CA LYS A 5 -33.17 25.95 -30.46
C LYS A 5 -32.62 24.53 -30.34
N ARG A 6 -31.64 24.18 -31.18
CA ARG A 6 -30.82 22.99 -31.01
C ARG A 6 -29.97 23.18 -29.75
N SER A 7 -30.29 22.44 -28.72
CA SER A 7 -29.40 22.24 -27.54
C SER A 7 -28.17 21.48 -28.01
N VAL A 8 -27.03 22.14 -28.07
CA VAL A 8 -25.73 21.49 -28.27
C VAL A 8 -25.38 20.81 -26.96
N ALA A 9 -25.55 19.48 -26.93
CA ALA A 9 -25.02 18.68 -25.84
C ALA A 9 -23.48 18.77 -25.92
N ILE A 10 -22.89 19.43 -24.98
CA ILE A 10 -21.44 19.44 -24.78
C ILE A 10 -21.08 17.97 -24.45
N PRO A 11 -20.21 17.30 -25.24
CA PRO A 11 -19.76 15.98 -24.87
C PRO A 11 -19.05 16.11 -23.53
N PHE A 12 -19.53 15.35 -22.54
CA PHE A 12 -18.85 15.17 -21.26
C PHE A 12 -17.51 14.49 -21.60
N LEU A 13 -16.48 15.31 -21.83
CA LEU A 13 -15.11 14.83 -21.90
C LEU A 13 -14.86 14.10 -20.58
N LEU A 14 -14.80 12.77 -20.64
CA LEU A 14 -14.23 11.93 -19.60
C LEU A 14 -12.77 12.41 -19.46
N TYR A 15 -12.56 13.38 -18.59
CA TYR A 15 -11.25 13.68 -18.07
C TYR A 15 -10.83 12.41 -17.33
N ASN A 16 -9.96 11.61 -17.94
CA ASN A 16 -9.27 10.54 -17.23
C ASN A 16 -8.52 11.23 -16.09
N TYR A 17 -9.12 11.20 -14.91
CA TYR A 17 -8.50 11.76 -13.70
C TYR A 17 -7.36 10.85 -13.30
N LEU A 18 -6.14 11.33 -13.55
CA LEU A 18 -4.93 10.64 -13.10
C LEU A 18 -4.89 10.65 -11.57
N MET A 19 -4.77 9.49 -10.97
CA MET A 19 -4.86 9.30 -9.52
C MET A 19 -3.48 9.25 -8.89
N LYS A 20 -3.27 10.03 -7.83
CA LYS A 20 -2.11 9.86 -6.94
C LYS A 20 -2.36 8.71 -5.99
N LEU A 21 -1.80 7.56 -6.35
CA LEU A 21 -2.06 6.30 -5.66
C LEU A 21 -0.95 5.94 -4.70
N CYS A 22 -1.36 5.58 -3.48
CA CYS A 22 -0.49 4.96 -2.49
C CYS A 22 -0.99 3.56 -2.14
N ILE A 23 -0.08 2.61 -1.94
CA ILE A 23 -0.41 1.25 -1.53
C ILE A 23 0.26 0.90 -0.21
N PHE A 24 -0.43 0.11 0.57
CA PHE A 24 0.08 -0.46 1.80
C PHE A 24 -0.10 -1.98 1.76
N SER A 25 0.93 -2.66 1.28
CA SER A 25 0.95 -4.12 1.22
C SER A 25 1.62 -4.70 2.46
N GLY A 26 1.04 -5.77 2.98
CA GLY A 26 1.57 -6.41 4.17
C GLY A 26 0.84 -7.71 4.52
N THR A 27 1.42 -8.47 5.44
CA THR A 27 0.78 -9.69 5.94
C THR A 27 -0.46 -9.38 6.77
N PHE A 28 -0.45 -8.30 7.57
CA PHE A 28 -1.53 -7.89 8.47
C PHE A 28 -2.06 -9.06 9.33
N ASN A 29 -1.19 -9.66 10.14
CA ASN A 29 -1.53 -10.81 10.96
C ASN A 29 -1.27 -10.56 12.47
N PRO A 30 -2.18 -9.84 13.16
CA PRO A 30 -3.30 -9.06 12.63
C PRO A 30 -2.91 -7.65 12.12
N ILE A 31 -3.85 -6.96 11.47
CA ILE A 31 -3.79 -5.51 11.33
C ILE A 31 -3.95 -4.86 12.72
N HIS A 32 -3.29 -3.73 12.96
CA HIS A 32 -3.36 -3.03 14.25
C HIS A 32 -3.29 -1.51 14.07
N ASN A 33 -3.53 -0.76 15.14
CA ASN A 33 -3.65 0.69 15.11
C ASN A 33 -2.44 1.41 14.51
N ALA A 34 -1.22 0.88 14.68
CA ALA A 34 -0.05 1.49 14.05
C ALA A 34 -0.13 1.47 12.52
N HIS A 35 -0.65 0.39 11.91
CA HIS A 35 -0.86 0.35 10.46
C HIS A 35 -1.87 1.43 10.00
N ILE A 36 -2.97 1.59 10.73
CA ILE A 36 -3.98 2.60 10.41
C ILE A 36 -3.38 4.00 10.52
N LYS A 37 -2.69 4.29 11.63
CA LYS A 37 -2.03 5.59 11.85
C LYS A 37 -0.97 5.90 10.79
N MET A 38 -0.20 4.91 10.32
CA MET A 38 0.73 5.10 9.19
C MET A 38 0.01 5.55 7.94
N ALA A 39 -1.10 4.89 7.60
CA ALA A 39 -1.89 5.24 6.43
C ALA A 39 -2.56 6.61 6.57
N GLU A 40 -3.12 6.95 7.75
CA GLU A 40 -3.68 8.27 8.04
C GLU A 40 -2.62 9.36 7.90
N TYR A 41 -1.44 9.18 8.49
CA TYR A 41 -0.32 10.11 8.38
C TYR A 41 0.06 10.36 6.92
N VAL A 42 0.09 9.31 6.10
CA VAL A 42 0.41 9.45 4.66
C VAL A 42 -0.68 10.24 3.92
N LEU A 43 -1.96 10.00 4.19
CA LEU A 43 -3.04 10.80 3.60
C LEU A 43 -2.95 12.28 3.96
N GLU A 44 -2.63 12.59 5.21
CA GLU A 44 -2.58 13.96 5.72
C GLU A 44 -1.38 14.75 5.18
N ASN A 45 -0.24 14.07 4.95
CA ASN A 45 1.02 14.74 4.66
C ASN A 45 1.48 14.67 3.20
N TYR A 46 0.97 13.73 2.39
CA TYR A 46 1.45 13.50 1.02
C TYR A 46 0.42 13.77 -0.08
N GLY A 47 -0.84 14.05 0.29
CA GLY A 47 -1.87 14.47 -0.66
C GLY A 47 -2.28 13.39 -1.67
N PHE A 48 -2.32 12.13 -1.26
CA PHE A 48 -2.84 11.04 -2.08
C PHE A 48 -4.37 11.06 -2.17
N ASP A 49 -4.88 10.65 -3.31
CA ASP A 49 -6.32 10.51 -3.51
C ASP A 49 -6.87 9.29 -2.78
N LYS A 50 -6.04 8.21 -2.73
CA LYS A 50 -6.43 6.92 -2.17
C LYS A 50 -5.23 6.17 -1.63
N ILE A 51 -5.45 5.40 -0.55
CA ILE A 51 -4.54 4.35 -0.08
C ILE A 51 -5.21 2.99 -0.22
N ILE A 52 -4.60 2.09 -0.98
CA ILE A 52 -5.08 0.72 -1.15
C ILE A 52 -4.31 -0.20 -0.20
N PHE A 53 -5.03 -0.82 0.73
CA PHE A 53 -4.50 -1.89 1.57
C PHE A 53 -4.52 -3.21 0.78
N ILE A 54 -3.40 -3.90 0.75
CA ILE A 54 -3.22 -5.15 0.01
C ILE A 54 -2.72 -6.23 0.97
N PRO A 55 -3.63 -6.98 1.60
CA PRO A 55 -3.25 -8.11 2.44
C PRO A 55 -2.61 -9.20 1.59
N ALA A 56 -1.39 -9.61 1.94
CA ALA A 56 -0.68 -10.65 1.21
C ALA A 56 -1.44 -11.99 1.30
N TYR A 57 -1.69 -12.63 0.15
CA TYR A 57 -2.32 -13.94 0.11
C TYR A 57 -1.37 -15.03 0.64
N LYS A 58 -0.26 -15.25 -0.06
CA LYS A 58 0.82 -16.18 0.32
C LYS A 58 2.16 -15.45 0.36
N PRO A 59 2.53 -14.84 1.51
CA PRO A 59 3.81 -14.15 1.64
C PRO A 59 4.97 -15.10 1.34
N PRO A 60 5.96 -14.72 0.48
CA PRO A 60 6.99 -15.62 0.01
C PRO A 60 7.97 -16.12 1.08
N HIS A 61 8.04 -15.41 2.22
CA HIS A 61 9.01 -15.66 3.29
C HIS A 61 8.41 -16.30 4.55
N LYS A 62 7.16 -16.77 4.49
CA LYS A 62 6.47 -17.36 5.65
C LYS A 62 5.67 -18.59 5.22
N ASP A 63 5.78 -19.65 6.01
CA ASP A 63 4.89 -20.81 5.90
C ASP A 63 3.53 -20.42 6.52
N TYR A 64 2.55 -20.16 5.68
CA TYR A 64 1.20 -19.84 6.11
C TYR A 64 0.24 -21.00 5.85
N GLN A 65 -0.59 -21.29 6.85
CA GLN A 65 -1.76 -22.12 6.63
C GLN A 65 -2.78 -21.34 5.78
N ASP A 66 -3.23 -21.93 4.69
CA ASP A 66 -4.12 -21.30 3.69
C ASP A 66 -5.44 -20.75 4.28
N ASN A 67 -5.90 -21.30 5.41
CA ASN A 67 -7.15 -20.89 6.07
C ASN A 67 -7.10 -19.50 6.74
N MET A 68 -5.92 -18.94 7.00
CA MET A 68 -5.80 -17.65 7.68
C MET A 68 -5.86 -16.43 6.74
N CYS A 69 -5.72 -16.62 5.44
CA CYS A 69 -5.68 -15.49 4.49
C CYS A 69 -7.00 -14.72 4.47
N ILE A 70 -8.14 -15.40 4.41
CA ILE A 70 -9.46 -14.74 4.39
C ILE A 70 -9.76 -14.00 5.69
N HIS A 71 -9.32 -14.52 6.83
CA HIS A 71 -9.47 -13.83 8.12
C HIS A 71 -8.66 -12.54 8.15
N ARG A 72 -7.41 -12.54 7.65
CA ARG A 72 -6.58 -11.35 7.56
C ARG A 72 -7.20 -10.28 6.65
N TYR A 73 -7.72 -10.70 5.49
CA TYR A 73 -8.45 -9.82 4.60
C TYR A 73 -9.66 -9.17 5.29
N ASN A 74 -10.49 -9.97 5.96
CA ASN A 74 -11.67 -9.46 6.66
C ASN A 74 -11.32 -8.53 7.82
N MET A 75 -10.24 -8.82 8.57
CA MET A 75 -9.76 -7.92 9.63
C MET A 75 -9.33 -6.55 9.06
N VAL A 76 -8.59 -6.54 7.94
CA VAL A 76 -8.20 -5.30 7.28
C VAL A 76 -9.43 -4.54 6.80
N LYS A 77 -10.37 -5.21 6.14
CA LYS A 77 -11.62 -4.61 5.66
C LYS A 77 -12.40 -3.91 6.77
N LEU A 78 -12.55 -4.57 7.92
CA LEU A 78 -13.23 -4.00 9.09
C LEU A 78 -12.46 -2.80 9.66
N ALA A 79 -11.12 -2.88 9.72
CA ALA A 79 -10.30 -1.84 10.31
C ALA A 79 -10.31 -0.52 9.53
N ILE A 80 -10.45 -0.60 8.20
CA ILE A 80 -10.37 0.58 7.31
C ILE A 80 -11.72 1.16 6.89
N GLN A 81 -12.84 0.51 7.21
CA GLN A 81 -14.17 0.83 6.67
C GLN A 81 -14.66 2.26 6.93
N ASN A 82 -14.14 2.92 7.96
CA ASN A 82 -14.57 4.26 8.36
C ASN A 82 -13.84 5.40 7.62
N ASN A 83 -12.83 5.11 6.81
CA ASN A 83 -12.13 6.12 6.04
C ASN A 83 -12.42 5.95 4.54
N PRO A 84 -13.13 6.92 3.89
CA PRO A 84 -13.54 6.79 2.49
C PRO A 84 -12.36 6.81 1.50
N LYS A 85 -11.17 7.25 1.92
CA LYS A 85 -9.96 7.23 1.11
C LYS A 85 -9.17 5.94 1.26
N PHE A 86 -9.57 5.03 2.16
CA PHE A 86 -8.99 3.70 2.27
C PHE A 86 -9.78 2.70 1.45
N GLU A 87 -9.08 1.90 0.69
CA GLU A 87 -9.64 0.80 -0.09
C GLU A 87 -8.89 -0.49 0.25
N ILE A 88 -9.56 -1.62 0.17
CA ILE A 88 -8.94 -2.94 0.26
C ILE A 88 -8.97 -3.60 -1.11
N SER A 89 -7.84 -4.18 -1.52
CA SER A 89 -7.77 -4.95 -2.77
C SER A 89 -7.57 -6.44 -2.48
N ASP A 90 -8.31 -7.26 -3.23
CA ASP A 90 -8.17 -8.71 -3.27
C ASP A 90 -7.26 -9.20 -4.41
N ILE A 91 -6.48 -8.30 -4.98
CA ILE A 91 -5.64 -8.53 -6.17
C ILE A 91 -4.73 -9.75 -6.02
N GLU A 92 -4.13 -9.93 -4.83
CA GLU A 92 -3.24 -11.07 -4.55
C GLU A 92 -3.99 -12.38 -4.30
N TYR A 93 -5.30 -12.30 -3.99
CA TYR A 93 -6.18 -13.46 -3.81
C TYR A 93 -6.70 -14.00 -5.14
N LYS A 94 -6.75 -13.16 -6.17
CA LYS A 94 -7.15 -13.54 -7.53
C LYS A 94 -6.01 -14.19 -8.31
N ASN A 95 -4.77 -13.90 -7.93
CA ASN A 95 -3.58 -14.48 -8.55
C ASN A 95 -3.16 -15.71 -7.75
N GLU A 96 -3.43 -16.92 -8.29
CA GLU A 96 -2.97 -18.16 -7.68
C GLU A 96 -1.44 -18.20 -7.63
N GLY A 97 -0.83 -18.01 -6.44
CA GLY A 97 0.61 -18.04 -6.29
C GLY A 97 1.14 -17.25 -5.11
N LYS A 98 2.46 -17.03 -5.11
CA LYS A 98 3.13 -16.20 -4.09
C LYS A 98 2.83 -14.72 -4.33
N SER A 99 2.61 -14.01 -3.24
CA SER A 99 2.37 -12.56 -3.21
C SER A 99 3.67 -11.79 -3.48
N TYR A 100 3.89 -11.39 -4.72
CA TYR A 100 5.04 -10.57 -5.10
C TYR A 100 4.62 -9.14 -5.41
N SER A 101 5.12 -8.17 -4.65
CA SER A 101 4.77 -6.75 -4.77
C SER A 101 5.02 -6.18 -6.17
N TYR A 102 6.01 -6.69 -6.90
CA TYR A 102 6.24 -6.33 -8.31
C TYR A 102 5.05 -6.69 -9.21
N LEU A 103 4.51 -7.91 -9.09
CA LEU A 103 3.37 -8.35 -9.89
C LEU A 103 2.10 -7.58 -9.51
N THR A 104 1.93 -7.32 -8.22
CA THR A 104 0.84 -6.51 -7.69
C THR A 104 0.87 -5.09 -8.26
N ALA A 105 2.05 -4.45 -8.30
CA ALA A 105 2.20 -3.12 -8.89
C ALA A 105 1.86 -3.10 -10.38
N LEU A 106 2.32 -4.09 -11.16
CA LEU A 106 1.99 -4.21 -12.58
C LEU A 106 0.48 -4.32 -12.81
N GLU A 107 -0.22 -5.07 -11.97
CA GLU A 107 -1.67 -5.24 -12.08
C GLU A 107 -2.42 -3.96 -11.73
N LEU A 108 -1.95 -3.20 -10.72
CA LEU A 108 -2.53 -1.91 -10.37
C LEU A 108 -2.39 -0.88 -11.51
N TYR A 109 -1.26 -0.87 -12.23
CA TYR A 109 -1.09 -0.02 -13.41
C TYR A 109 -2.03 -0.35 -14.56
N LYS A 110 -2.63 -1.57 -14.60
CA LYS A 110 -3.67 -1.92 -15.57
C LYS A 110 -5.06 -1.49 -15.12
N GLN A 111 -5.28 -1.39 -13.79
CA GLN A 111 -6.59 -1.10 -13.21
C GLN A 111 -6.84 0.38 -12.98
N TYR A 112 -5.78 1.17 -12.80
CA TYR A 112 -5.87 2.58 -12.45
C TYR A 112 -5.03 3.45 -13.39
N ASP A 113 -5.58 4.61 -13.78
CA ASP A 113 -4.82 5.67 -14.45
C ASP A 113 -4.03 6.45 -13.39
N ILE A 114 -2.74 6.13 -13.24
CA ILE A 114 -1.90 6.60 -12.14
C ILE A 114 -1.09 7.83 -12.56
N ASP A 115 -1.12 8.88 -11.73
CA ASP A 115 -0.25 10.05 -11.86
C ASP A 115 1.14 9.76 -11.26
N GLY A 116 2.14 9.68 -12.14
CA GLY A 116 3.51 9.37 -11.76
C GLY A 116 3.72 7.90 -11.38
N LYS A 117 4.33 7.66 -10.23
CA LYS A 117 4.56 6.31 -9.70
C LYS A 117 3.63 5.99 -8.54
N ILE A 118 3.37 4.69 -8.35
CA ILE A 118 2.73 4.20 -7.13
C ILE A 118 3.65 4.50 -5.95
N ASN A 119 3.10 5.06 -4.87
CA ASN A 119 3.83 5.19 -3.61
C ASN A 119 3.56 3.97 -2.73
N PHE A 120 4.62 3.44 -2.11
CA PHE A 120 4.58 2.19 -1.34
C PHE A 120 4.93 2.46 0.11
N ILE A 121 3.97 2.26 1.02
CA ILE A 121 4.20 2.37 2.48
C ILE A 121 4.93 1.13 2.96
N ILE A 122 6.07 1.33 3.63
CA ILE A 122 6.92 0.24 4.13
C ILE A 122 7.60 0.64 5.44
N GLY A 123 7.80 -0.32 6.34
CA GLY A 123 8.65 -0.13 7.52
C GLY A 123 10.12 -0.39 7.23
N THR A 124 11.02 0.14 8.06
CA THR A 124 12.48 -0.05 7.96
C THR A 124 12.88 -1.52 7.85
N ASP A 125 12.34 -2.39 8.72
CA ASP A 125 12.65 -3.83 8.76
C ASP A 125 12.45 -4.55 7.40
N ALA A 126 11.41 -4.13 6.65
CA ALA A 126 11.11 -4.69 5.35
C ALA A 126 11.93 -4.01 4.25
N PHE A 127 12.15 -2.69 4.37
CA PHE A 127 12.91 -1.93 3.39
C PHE A 127 14.41 -2.31 3.39
N GLU A 128 15.00 -2.65 4.53
CA GLU A 128 16.36 -3.20 4.61
C GLU A 128 16.56 -4.45 3.75
N LYS A 129 15.49 -5.23 3.57
CA LYS A 129 15.50 -6.47 2.80
C LYS A 129 14.99 -6.31 1.38
N ILE A 130 14.78 -5.06 0.92
CA ILE A 130 14.13 -4.78 -0.38
C ILE A 130 14.87 -5.42 -1.55
N GLU A 131 16.20 -5.52 -1.48
CA GLU A 131 17.02 -6.11 -2.54
C GLU A 131 16.81 -7.64 -2.69
N THR A 132 16.21 -8.29 -1.69
CA THR A 132 15.85 -9.72 -1.75
C THR A 132 14.47 -9.97 -2.37
N TRP A 133 13.73 -8.90 -2.67
CA TRP A 133 12.39 -9.03 -3.21
C TRP A 133 12.42 -9.47 -4.68
N TYR A 134 11.37 -10.19 -5.06
CA TYR A 134 11.24 -10.68 -6.45
C TYR A 134 11.22 -9.51 -7.44
N GLU A 135 12.13 -9.58 -8.45
CA GLU A 135 12.26 -8.58 -9.53
C GLU A 135 12.44 -7.14 -9.00
N THR A 136 13.17 -6.97 -7.91
CA THR A 136 13.30 -5.67 -7.21
C THR A 136 13.85 -4.56 -8.12
N ASP A 137 14.73 -4.87 -9.08
CA ASP A 137 15.26 -3.92 -10.06
C ASP A 137 14.19 -3.39 -11.04
N LYS A 138 13.18 -4.18 -11.32
CA LYS A 138 12.00 -3.75 -12.08
C LYS A 138 11.01 -3.03 -11.17
N PHE A 139 10.82 -3.54 -9.95
CA PHE A 139 9.89 -2.99 -8.98
C PHE A 139 10.21 -1.52 -8.60
N LYS A 140 11.49 -1.20 -8.31
CA LYS A 140 11.92 0.18 -7.99
C LYS A 140 11.67 1.20 -9.11
N LYS A 141 11.45 0.75 -10.35
CA LYS A 141 11.08 1.63 -11.47
C LYS A 141 9.60 1.98 -11.48
N LEU A 142 8.77 1.15 -10.85
CA LEU A 142 7.31 1.29 -10.79
C LEU A 142 6.86 2.05 -9.54
N VAL A 143 7.66 2.04 -8.47
CA VAL A 143 7.22 2.59 -7.19
C VAL A 143 8.24 3.56 -6.60
N ASP A 144 7.74 4.47 -5.78
CA ASP A 144 8.52 5.27 -4.84
C ASP A 144 8.11 4.85 -3.42
N PHE A 145 9.05 4.88 -2.45
CA PHE A 145 8.80 4.33 -1.13
C PHE A 145 8.62 5.42 -0.08
N ILE A 146 7.65 5.23 0.81
CA ILE A 146 7.48 5.99 2.05
C ILE A 146 7.89 5.06 3.19
N VAL A 147 9.11 5.27 3.71
CA VAL A 147 9.73 4.39 4.69
C VAL A 147 9.50 4.93 6.09
N PHE A 148 8.72 4.21 6.88
CA PHE A 148 8.49 4.56 8.27
C PHE A 148 9.64 4.08 9.15
N ILE A 149 10.27 5.05 9.86
CA ILE A 149 11.36 4.80 10.80
C ILE A 149 10.78 4.68 12.20
N ARG A 150 11.22 3.68 12.96
CA ARG A 150 10.95 3.61 14.40
C ARG A 150 11.82 4.63 15.13
N GLU A 151 11.29 5.12 16.26
CA GLU A 151 12.01 6.08 17.10
C GLU A 151 13.35 5.48 17.55
N ASN A 152 14.44 6.26 17.40
CA ASN A 152 15.82 5.89 17.77
C ASN A 152 16.50 4.81 16.89
N GLU A 153 15.95 4.42 15.75
CA GLU A 153 16.65 3.54 14.82
C GLU A 153 17.68 4.35 13.98
N PRO A 154 18.99 4.06 14.08
CA PRO A 154 19.98 4.66 13.20
C PRO A 154 19.85 4.03 11.81
N VAL A 155 19.21 4.74 10.89
CA VAL A 155 18.95 4.21 9.54
C VAL A 155 19.84 4.90 8.53
N ASN A 156 20.60 4.13 7.75
CA ASN A 156 21.39 4.63 6.64
C ASN A 156 21.15 3.80 5.37
N PHE A 157 20.32 4.31 4.48
CA PHE A 157 20.00 3.68 3.20
C PHE A 157 20.64 4.38 2.00
N ASN A 158 21.77 5.08 2.19
CA ASN A 158 22.46 5.79 1.11
C ASN A 158 22.86 4.88 -0.05
N ASP A 159 23.18 3.61 0.22
CA ASP A 159 23.52 2.66 -0.83
C ASP A 159 22.31 2.25 -1.67
N LEU A 160 21.12 2.16 -1.08
CA LEU A 160 19.89 1.95 -1.84
C LEU A 160 19.58 3.14 -2.76
N ARG A 161 19.84 4.39 -2.32
CA ARG A 161 19.70 5.58 -3.18
C ARG A 161 20.64 5.50 -4.39
N LYS A 162 21.92 5.15 -4.17
CA LYS A 162 22.91 4.96 -5.26
C LYS A 162 22.49 3.89 -6.24
N LYS A 163 21.78 2.85 -5.77
CA LYS A 163 21.22 1.78 -6.59
C LYS A 163 19.90 2.16 -7.28
N GLY A 164 19.44 3.40 -7.12
CA GLY A 164 18.26 3.94 -7.82
C GLY A 164 16.92 3.66 -7.14
N TYR A 165 16.92 3.32 -5.84
CA TYR A 165 15.68 3.33 -5.06
C TYR A 165 15.32 4.76 -4.69
N ASN A 166 14.10 5.19 -5.03
CA ASN A 166 13.55 6.47 -4.60
C ASN A 166 12.71 6.29 -3.35
N PHE A 167 13.03 7.00 -2.29
CA PHE A 167 12.32 6.89 -1.02
C PHE A 167 12.41 8.15 -0.18
N GLU A 168 11.39 8.34 0.66
CA GLU A 168 11.32 9.37 1.69
C GLU A 168 11.16 8.70 3.05
N PHE A 169 11.67 9.36 4.09
CA PHE A 169 11.47 8.90 5.45
C PHE A 169 10.28 9.60 6.09
N ALA A 170 9.32 8.82 6.55
CA ALA A 170 8.24 9.28 7.40
C ALA A 170 8.58 8.98 8.87
N LYS A 171 8.50 10.03 9.72
CA LYS A 171 8.73 9.91 11.15
C LYS A 171 7.41 10.07 11.88
N MET A 172 7.06 9.10 12.68
CA MET A 172 5.87 9.11 13.51
C MET A 172 6.25 8.60 14.89
N ASN A 173 5.75 9.26 15.95
CA ASN A 173 5.87 8.74 17.30
C ASN A 173 4.98 7.51 17.44
N PHE A 174 5.55 6.35 17.25
CA PHE A 174 4.86 5.08 17.43
C PHE A 174 4.86 4.70 18.92
N VAL A 175 3.69 4.36 19.44
CA VAL A 175 3.64 3.42 20.55
C VAL A 175 4.04 2.06 19.96
N ASP A 176 5.05 1.41 20.53
CA ASP A 176 5.58 0.11 20.08
C ASP A 176 4.49 -0.97 20.09
N ILE A 177 3.75 -1.06 18.99
CA ILE A 177 2.76 -2.11 18.77
C ILE A 177 3.18 -2.86 17.51
N SER A 178 3.66 -4.07 17.67
CA SER A 178 3.84 -5.02 16.56
C SER A 178 2.74 -6.09 16.60
N SER A 179 2.45 -6.69 15.47
CA SER A 179 1.52 -7.83 15.42
C SER A 179 1.96 -8.97 16.35
N THR A 180 3.26 -9.16 16.50
CA THR A 180 3.84 -10.14 17.43
C THR A 180 3.51 -9.78 18.89
N CYS A 181 3.64 -8.52 19.27
CA CYS A 181 3.31 -8.06 20.62
C CYS A 181 1.83 -8.31 20.97
N LEU A 182 0.92 -8.06 20.02
CA LEU A 182 -0.51 -8.28 20.24
C LEU A 182 -0.89 -9.75 20.45
N LEU A 183 -0.18 -10.68 19.81
CA LEU A 183 -0.47 -12.11 19.93
C LEU A 183 0.03 -12.70 21.28
N TYR A 184 1.02 -12.07 21.91
CA TYR A 184 1.60 -12.54 23.17
C TYR A 184 1.12 -11.79 24.42
N THR A 185 0.43 -10.66 24.25
CA THR A 185 -0.22 -9.94 25.36
C THR A 185 -1.70 -10.27 25.42
N SER A 186 -2.06 -11.53 25.64
CA SER A 186 -3.40 -11.85 26.14
C SER A 186 -3.51 -11.41 27.58
N PRO A 187 -4.55 -10.67 27.98
CA PRO A 187 -4.83 -10.47 29.39
C PRO A 187 -5.17 -11.82 30.01
N SER A 188 -4.42 -12.20 31.03
CA SER A 188 -4.72 -13.29 31.93
C SER A 188 -5.98 -13.03 32.74
#